data_7e6c3514875e1e24ca5cc30ffa362ad4
#
_entry.id   7e6c3514875e1e24ca5cc30ffa362ad4
#
_cell.length_a   1.000
_cell.length_b   1.000
_cell.length_c   1.000
_cell.angle_alpha   90.00
_cell.angle_beta   90.00
_cell.angle_gamma   90.00
#
_symmetry.space_group_name_H-M   'P 1'
#
loop_
_entity.id
_entity.type
_entity.pdbx_description
1 polymer ?
#
loop_
_entity_poly.entity_id
_entity_poly.type
_entity_poly.pdbx_seq_one_letter_code
_entity_poly.pdbx_strand_id
1 'polypeptide(L)'
;MKRNILSFILLLLAISAQAQKQRFFNLTVEDVTIDSLLPHFTYAIPIGENYADSTYQLEIRYPEFLDMSAADISRYNKLSGMPLSSLPNIQQQMVVERKKGILEFSLVPIVERNGKKQFLVSFMIALTSKPRNARQVRANRISTTGNTQLYANHSVLSSGKWAKIRVPANGIYNLTTDVIRRAGFSDLSKVRIYGYGGNLQDERISSAYLKEFDDLKEVPSCFVGGKRLFYGRGPVSWDSNTATIRTRNHYSNYGYYFITESTEAPLTVDANTFLTSVYPTADDYHSLHEIENYSWFPGGRRFFENTPIAVGKTQTYTLTNTAKASNGTLAIGVSAGKGRTSIQIEVNGEKKGELSMSTGEFDYGAEIERKYPLVGLHDVDSIKITTLSGGPARLDYVSITYDKPRSAPN
;
A
#
# COMPACT_ATOMS: atom_id res chain seq x y z
N MET A 1 -70.20 -6.62 -4.20
CA MET A 1 -69.56 -5.91 -3.10
C MET A 1 -68.47 -6.73 -2.36
N LYS A 2 -68.68 -7.99 -2.00
CA LYS A 2 -67.65 -8.77 -1.26
C LYS A 2 -66.31 -8.98 -1.97
N ARG A 3 -66.30 -9.06 -3.32
CA ARG A 3 -65.06 -9.28 -4.11
C ARG A 3 -64.16 -8.05 -4.17
N ASN A 4 -64.71 -6.84 -4.11
CA ASN A 4 -63.94 -5.60 -4.15
C ASN A 4 -63.34 -5.24 -2.77
N ILE A 5 -63.97 -5.68 -1.67
CA ILE A 5 -63.47 -5.52 -0.31
C ILE A 5 -62.26 -6.42 -0.07
N LEU A 6 -62.25 -7.64 -0.61
CA LEU A 6 -61.10 -8.55 -0.51
C LEU A 6 -59.87 -8.02 -1.26
N SER A 7 -60.07 -7.42 -2.46
CA SER A 7 -59.02 -6.81 -3.24
C SER A 7 -58.43 -5.54 -2.55
N PHE A 8 -59.28 -4.79 -1.83
CA PHE A 8 -58.81 -3.61 -1.10
C PHE A 8 -58.06 -4.00 0.17
N ILE A 9 -58.43 -5.07 0.86
CA ILE A 9 -57.69 -5.61 2.01
C ILE A 9 -56.37 -6.22 1.57
N LEU A 10 -56.29 -6.91 0.43
CA LEU A 10 -55.06 -7.41 -0.15
C LEU A 10 -54.11 -6.29 -0.59
N LEU A 11 -54.66 -5.17 -1.10
CA LEU A 11 -53.88 -3.98 -1.46
C LEU A 11 -53.33 -3.25 -0.22
N LEU A 12 -54.11 -3.17 0.88
CA LEU A 12 -53.69 -2.62 2.16
C LEU A 12 -52.63 -3.48 2.84
N LEU A 13 -52.71 -4.81 2.71
CA LEU A 13 -51.71 -5.75 3.20
C LEU A 13 -50.37 -5.68 2.38
N ALA A 14 -50.47 -5.37 1.08
CA ALA A 14 -49.30 -5.21 0.24
C ALA A 14 -48.55 -3.87 0.51
N ILE A 15 -49.21 -2.86 1.07
CA ILE A 15 -48.58 -1.57 1.46
C ILE A 15 -47.86 -1.69 2.81
N SER A 16 -48.22 -2.65 3.65
CA SER A 16 -47.62 -2.83 4.99
C SER A 16 -46.36 -3.74 5.03
N ALA A 17 -45.93 -4.28 3.90
CA ALA A 17 -44.77 -5.18 3.83
C ALA A 17 -43.45 -4.48 3.54
N GLN A 18 -43.35 -3.18 3.81
CA GLN A 18 -42.01 -2.54 3.96
C GLN A 18 -41.50 -2.83 5.38
N ALA A 19 -40.93 -4.00 5.54
CA ALA A 19 -40.25 -4.36 6.80
C ALA A 19 -39.13 -3.38 7.08
N GLN A 20 -39.44 -2.34 7.84
CA GLN A 20 -38.44 -1.46 8.43
C GLN A 20 -37.63 -2.29 9.42
N LYS A 21 -36.43 -2.70 9.04
CA LYS A 21 -35.50 -3.28 10.01
C LYS A 21 -35.03 -2.16 10.94
N GLN A 22 -35.56 -2.18 12.15
CA GLN A 22 -35.17 -1.23 13.19
C GLN A 22 -34.25 -1.95 14.18
N ARG A 23 -33.15 -1.31 14.55
CA ARG A 23 -32.24 -1.83 15.56
C ARG A 23 -31.86 -0.72 16.54
N PHE A 24 -31.94 -1.03 17.81
CA PHE A 24 -31.61 -0.16 18.91
C PHE A 24 -30.16 -0.40 19.34
N PHE A 25 -29.44 0.67 19.64
CA PHE A 25 -28.06 0.66 20.11
C PHE A 25 -27.95 1.47 21.40
N ASN A 26 -27.29 0.90 22.39
CA ASN A 26 -26.76 1.61 23.54
C ASN A 26 -25.24 1.58 23.41
N LEU A 27 -24.63 2.75 23.23
CA LEU A 27 -23.18 2.83 23.05
C LEU A 27 -22.49 2.70 24.41
N THR A 28 -21.68 1.67 24.55
CA THR A 28 -20.74 1.51 25.65
C THR A 28 -19.33 1.84 25.17
N VAL A 29 -18.39 1.92 26.10
CA VAL A 29 -16.97 2.14 25.77
C VAL A 29 -16.41 1.01 24.88
N GLU A 30 -17.00 -0.20 24.98
CA GLU A 30 -16.61 -1.37 24.18
C GLU A 30 -17.13 -1.33 22.75
N ASP A 31 -18.25 -0.61 22.51
CA ASP A 31 -18.87 -0.50 21.17
C ASP A 31 -18.23 0.60 20.31
N VAL A 32 -17.40 1.45 20.93
CA VAL A 32 -16.78 2.59 20.27
C VAL A 32 -15.28 2.37 20.14
N THR A 33 -14.82 2.23 18.94
CA THR A 33 -13.38 2.19 18.66
C THR A 33 -12.82 3.60 18.77
N ILE A 34 -11.89 3.81 19.68
CA ILE A 34 -11.13 5.05 19.77
C ILE A 34 -9.90 4.87 18.90
N ASP A 35 -10.00 5.28 17.66
CA ASP A 35 -8.84 5.48 16.79
C ASP A 35 -8.06 6.71 17.28
N SER A 36 -6.83 6.90 16.80
CA SER A 36 -5.87 7.91 17.27
C SER A 36 -6.40 9.36 17.34
N LEU A 37 -7.58 9.65 16.79
CA LEU A 37 -8.16 10.99 16.68
C LEU A 37 -9.54 11.13 17.32
N LEU A 38 -10.55 10.35 16.94
CA LEU A 38 -11.93 10.52 17.40
C LEU A 38 -12.60 9.16 17.65
N PRO A 39 -13.58 9.09 18.60
CA PRO A 39 -14.35 7.86 18.78
C PRO A 39 -15.21 7.58 17.53
N HIS A 40 -15.16 6.35 17.04
CA HIS A 40 -15.94 5.87 15.91
C HIS A 40 -16.82 4.69 16.32
N PHE A 41 -18.08 4.76 15.96
CA PHE A 41 -18.98 3.61 16.00
C PHE A 41 -19.17 3.08 14.58
N THR A 42 -19.00 1.78 14.40
CA THR A 42 -19.19 1.11 13.09
C THR A 42 -20.08 -0.12 13.28
N TYR A 43 -21.01 -0.30 12.36
CA TYR A 43 -21.89 -1.46 12.37
C TYR A 43 -22.21 -1.95 10.96
N ALA A 44 -22.37 -3.26 10.80
CA ALA A 44 -22.65 -3.93 9.53
C ALA A 44 -24.06 -4.59 9.55
N ILE A 45 -24.92 -4.22 8.58
CA ILE A 45 -26.27 -4.75 8.43
C ILE A 45 -26.29 -5.73 7.25
N PRO A 46 -26.52 -7.02 7.45
CA PRO A 46 -26.67 -7.96 6.35
C PRO A 46 -27.90 -7.64 5.50
N ILE A 47 -27.72 -7.42 4.22
CA ILE A 47 -28.80 -7.17 3.24
C ILE A 47 -29.16 -8.43 2.47
N GLY A 48 -28.15 -9.23 2.08
CA GLY A 48 -28.35 -10.48 1.33
C GLY A 48 -28.09 -10.35 -0.16
N GLU A 49 -28.61 -11.33 -0.94
CA GLU A 49 -28.27 -11.46 -2.37
C GLU A 49 -28.90 -10.38 -3.26
N ASN A 50 -30.05 -9.83 -2.86
CA ASN A 50 -30.79 -8.83 -3.64
C ASN A 50 -30.38 -7.38 -3.31
N TYR A 51 -29.17 -7.18 -2.76
CA TYR A 51 -28.69 -5.86 -2.34
C TYR A 51 -28.66 -4.81 -3.47
N ALA A 52 -28.54 -5.25 -4.72
CA ALA A 52 -28.48 -4.36 -5.89
C ALA A 52 -29.88 -3.87 -6.36
N ASP A 53 -30.95 -4.52 -5.92
CA ASP A 53 -32.31 -4.25 -6.41
C ASP A 53 -32.96 -3.03 -5.72
N SER A 54 -32.34 -2.50 -4.67
CA SER A 54 -32.84 -1.36 -3.90
C SER A 54 -31.74 -0.35 -3.59
N THR A 55 -32.15 0.87 -3.28
CA THR A 55 -31.33 1.86 -2.59
C THR A 55 -31.65 1.80 -1.11
N TYR A 56 -30.65 2.02 -0.27
CA TYR A 56 -30.77 1.91 1.18
C TYR A 56 -30.44 3.26 1.81
N GLN A 57 -31.25 3.66 2.77
CA GLN A 57 -31.06 4.89 3.52
C GLN A 57 -31.17 4.58 5.01
N LEU A 58 -30.21 5.09 5.78
CA LEU A 58 -30.17 4.97 7.23
C LEU A 58 -30.59 6.29 7.88
N GLU A 59 -31.35 6.21 8.94
CA GLU A 59 -31.81 7.33 9.73
C GLU A 59 -31.65 7.04 11.23
N ILE A 60 -31.09 8.00 11.97
CA ILE A 60 -31.02 7.94 13.43
C ILE A 60 -32.38 8.38 13.98
N ARG A 61 -33.00 7.54 14.79
CA ARG A 61 -34.25 7.82 15.49
C ARG A 61 -34.06 7.69 17.01
N TYR A 62 -34.81 8.47 17.75
CA TYR A 62 -34.81 8.47 19.21
C TYR A 62 -33.40 8.59 19.81
N PRO A 63 -32.58 9.57 19.39
CA PRO A 63 -31.25 9.74 19.92
C PRO A 63 -31.29 10.28 21.33
N GLU A 64 -30.49 9.70 22.21
CA GLU A 64 -30.23 10.18 23.56
C GLU A 64 -28.81 10.69 23.67
N PHE A 65 -28.62 11.79 24.38
CA PHE A 65 -27.36 12.49 24.48
C PHE A 65 -26.95 12.73 25.91
N LEU A 66 -25.65 12.69 26.20
CA LEU A 66 -25.03 13.04 27.45
C LEU A 66 -24.08 14.22 27.29
N ASP A 67 -24.15 15.22 28.17
CA ASP A 67 -23.23 16.34 28.13
C ASP A 67 -21.78 15.89 28.34
N MET A 68 -20.85 16.34 27.49
CA MET A 68 -19.43 16.07 27.61
C MET A 68 -18.84 16.78 28.84
N SER A 69 -17.93 16.10 29.53
CA SER A 69 -17.16 16.72 30.61
C SER A 69 -16.22 17.82 30.08
N ALA A 70 -15.79 18.73 30.93
CA ALA A 70 -14.81 19.75 30.57
C ALA A 70 -13.49 19.13 30.06
N ALA A 71 -13.10 17.98 30.60
CA ALA A 71 -11.92 17.22 30.17
C ALA A 71 -12.10 16.68 28.74
N ASP A 72 -13.25 16.10 28.43
CA ASP A 72 -13.55 15.55 27.08
C ASP A 72 -13.66 16.66 26.04
N ILE A 73 -14.24 17.79 26.38
CA ILE A 73 -14.29 18.97 25.50
C ILE A 73 -12.89 19.48 25.20
N SER A 74 -12.03 19.56 26.21
CA SER A 74 -10.63 19.98 26.03
C SER A 74 -9.88 19.00 25.11
N ARG A 75 -10.10 17.71 25.29
CA ARG A 75 -9.51 16.65 24.45
C ARG A 75 -10.01 16.73 23.02
N TYR A 76 -11.32 16.89 22.83
CA TYR A 76 -11.90 17.06 21.50
C TYR A 76 -11.32 18.27 20.75
N ASN A 77 -11.25 19.42 21.41
CA ASN A 77 -10.73 20.66 20.83
C ASN A 77 -9.24 20.55 20.42
N LYS A 78 -8.47 19.69 21.09
CA LYS A 78 -7.07 19.40 20.70
C LYS A 78 -6.98 18.45 19.51
N LEU A 79 -7.95 17.57 19.33
CA LEU A 79 -7.92 16.52 18.32
C LEU A 79 -8.63 16.92 17.01
N SER A 80 -9.65 17.77 17.11
CA SER A 80 -10.46 18.18 15.97
C SER A 80 -10.93 19.62 16.16
N GLY A 81 -10.64 20.47 15.20
CA GLY A 81 -11.23 21.82 15.11
C GLY A 81 -12.47 21.90 14.22
N MET A 82 -13.02 20.77 13.79
CA MET A 82 -14.14 20.76 12.84
C MET A 82 -15.47 21.10 13.56
N PRO A 83 -16.35 21.87 12.91
CA PRO A 83 -17.67 22.17 13.45
C PRO A 83 -18.49 20.87 13.55
N LEU A 84 -19.21 20.73 14.68
CA LEU A 84 -20.09 19.60 14.94
C LEU A 84 -21.51 19.93 14.46
N SER A 85 -22.20 18.92 13.95
CA SER A 85 -23.63 18.97 13.62
C SER A 85 -24.49 18.64 14.84
N SER A 86 -25.78 18.93 14.77
CA SER A 86 -26.75 18.60 15.83
C SER A 86 -27.13 17.13 15.92
N LEU A 87 -26.82 16.36 14.86
CA LEU A 87 -26.91 14.89 14.79
C LEU A 87 -25.66 14.36 14.14
N PRO A 88 -25.20 13.14 14.52
CA PRO A 88 -24.05 12.52 13.87
C PRO A 88 -24.29 12.31 12.37
N ASN A 89 -23.27 12.59 11.58
CA ASN A 89 -23.31 12.28 10.15
C ASN A 89 -23.04 10.77 9.95
N ILE A 90 -24.01 10.07 9.36
CA ILE A 90 -23.85 8.66 9.02
C ILE A 90 -23.10 8.55 7.70
N GLN A 91 -21.95 7.92 7.72
CA GLN A 91 -21.27 7.45 6.52
C GLN A 91 -21.69 6.00 6.28
N GLN A 92 -22.16 5.69 5.07
CA GLN A 92 -22.59 4.34 4.74
C GLN A 92 -22.01 3.88 3.41
N GLN A 93 -21.71 2.57 3.34
CA GLN A 93 -21.25 1.93 2.11
C GLN A 93 -21.85 0.53 1.96
N MET A 94 -22.03 0.08 0.73
CA MET A 94 -22.43 -1.29 0.43
C MET A 94 -21.18 -2.11 0.14
N VAL A 95 -20.90 -3.09 0.98
CA VAL A 95 -19.83 -4.07 0.80
C VAL A 95 -20.45 -5.38 0.31
N VAL A 96 -19.78 -6.09 -0.56
CA VAL A 96 -20.27 -7.37 -1.09
C VAL A 96 -19.29 -8.47 -0.69
N GLU A 97 -19.79 -9.42 0.10
CA GLU A 97 -19.06 -10.62 0.47
C GLU A 97 -19.79 -11.86 -0.03
N ARG A 98 -19.11 -12.75 -0.76
CA ARG A 98 -19.67 -14.01 -1.30
C ARG A 98 -21.05 -13.82 -1.97
N LYS A 99 -21.18 -12.78 -2.80
CA LYS A 99 -22.41 -12.37 -3.50
C LYS A 99 -23.55 -11.87 -2.60
N LYS A 100 -23.28 -11.62 -1.33
CA LYS A 100 -24.26 -11.04 -0.40
C LYS A 100 -23.86 -9.62 -0.05
N GLY A 101 -24.82 -8.69 -0.10
CA GLY A 101 -24.61 -7.31 0.29
C GLY A 101 -24.63 -7.15 1.79
N ILE A 102 -23.72 -6.34 2.30
CA ILE A 102 -23.63 -5.91 3.68
C ILE A 102 -23.59 -4.37 3.64
N LEU A 103 -24.56 -3.73 4.29
CA LEU A 103 -24.56 -2.29 4.44
C LEU A 103 -23.79 -1.93 5.69
N GLU A 104 -22.57 -1.45 5.51
CA GLU A 104 -21.76 -0.91 6.60
C GLU A 104 -22.06 0.56 6.80
N PHE A 105 -22.13 0.98 8.07
CA PHE A 105 -22.19 2.40 8.40
C PHE A 105 -21.31 2.72 9.58
N SER A 106 -20.83 3.95 9.57
CA SER A 106 -20.05 4.51 10.68
C SER A 106 -20.50 5.92 11.00
N LEU A 107 -20.27 6.32 12.24
CA LEU A 107 -20.51 7.69 12.71
C LEU A 107 -19.55 8.05 13.85
N VAL A 108 -19.29 9.34 14.00
CA VAL A 108 -18.64 9.90 15.18
C VAL A 108 -19.75 10.30 16.16
N PRO A 109 -19.82 9.68 17.36
CA PRO A 109 -20.92 9.91 18.29
C PRO A 109 -20.76 11.20 19.11
N ILE A 110 -20.28 12.28 18.49
CA ILE A 110 -20.11 13.59 19.14
C ILE A 110 -20.90 14.62 18.32
N VAL A 111 -21.69 15.42 19.03
CA VAL A 111 -22.55 16.45 18.43
C VAL A 111 -22.47 17.76 19.20
N GLU A 112 -22.93 18.85 18.59
CA GLU A 112 -23.13 20.13 19.26
C GLU A 112 -24.61 20.53 19.19
N ARG A 113 -25.25 20.64 20.35
CA ARG A 113 -26.65 20.94 20.49
C ARG A 113 -26.85 22.02 21.56
N ASN A 114 -27.62 23.03 21.25
CA ASN A 114 -27.89 24.15 22.15
C ASN A 114 -26.61 24.77 22.76
N GLY A 115 -25.55 24.87 21.97
CA GLY A 115 -24.26 25.39 22.41
C GLY A 115 -23.45 24.48 23.32
N LYS A 116 -23.86 23.21 23.51
CA LYS A 116 -23.15 22.20 24.30
C LYS A 116 -22.66 21.06 23.44
N LYS A 117 -21.45 20.59 23.72
CA LYS A 117 -20.92 19.35 23.14
C LYS A 117 -21.43 18.15 23.93
N GLN A 118 -21.97 17.17 23.22
CA GLN A 118 -22.64 16.00 23.79
C GLN A 118 -22.18 14.71 23.09
N PHE A 119 -22.20 13.61 23.82
CA PHE A 119 -22.09 12.27 23.29
C PHE A 119 -23.47 11.70 22.93
N LEU A 120 -23.59 11.08 21.76
CA LEU A 120 -24.71 10.20 21.47
C LEU A 120 -24.51 8.89 22.21
N VAL A 121 -25.37 8.56 23.14
CA VAL A 121 -25.24 7.37 24.00
C VAL A 121 -26.26 6.27 23.67
N SER A 122 -27.38 6.64 23.08
CA SER A 122 -28.41 5.67 22.70
C SER A 122 -29.15 6.16 21.45
N PHE A 123 -29.45 5.26 20.56
CA PHE A 123 -30.21 5.59 19.34
C PHE A 123 -30.77 4.33 18.67
N MET A 124 -31.75 4.53 17.82
CA MET A 124 -32.27 3.51 16.94
C MET A 124 -31.88 3.84 15.50
N ILE A 125 -31.34 2.85 14.76
CA ILE A 125 -31.19 2.95 13.30
C ILE A 125 -32.41 2.38 12.62
N ALA A 126 -33.03 3.20 11.80
CA ALA A 126 -34.09 2.79 10.88
C ALA A 126 -33.49 2.63 9.47
N LEU A 127 -33.56 1.44 8.93
CA LEU A 127 -33.16 1.14 7.54
C LEU A 127 -34.41 1.19 6.66
N THR A 128 -34.42 2.11 5.71
CA THR A 128 -35.42 2.15 4.65
C THR A 128 -34.82 1.70 3.34
N SER A 129 -35.56 0.92 2.58
CA SER A 129 -35.17 0.52 1.23
C SER A 129 -36.18 1.01 0.21
N LYS A 130 -35.70 1.56 -0.90
CA LYS A 130 -36.52 1.94 -2.05
C LYS A 130 -36.13 1.05 -3.23
N PRO A 131 -37.09 0.31 -3.83
CA PRO A 131 -36.81 -0.45 -5.04
C PRO A 131 -36.27 0.46 -6.13
N ARG A 132 -35.26 0.03 -6.84
CA ARG A 132 -34.79 0.68 -8.05
C ARG A 132 -35.72 0.35 -9.20
N ASN A 133 -36.02 1.31 -10.06
CA ASN A 133 -36.80 1.06 -11.26
C ASN A 133 -36.11 0.01 -12.12
N ALA A 134 -36.88 -0.87 -12.78
CA ALA A 134 -36.33 -1.95 -13.60
C ALA A 134 -35.29 -1.45 -14.64
N ARG A 135 -35.42 -0.22 -15.10
CA ARG A 135 -34.46 0.47 -15.98
C ARG A 135 -33.16 0.83 -15.24
N GLN A 136 -33.24 1.19 -13.96
CA GLN A 136 -32.07 1.48 -13.11
C GLN A 136 -31.38 0.20 -12.62
N VAL A 137 -32.15 -0.83 -12.34
CA VAL A 137 -31.61 -2.18 -12.02
C VAL A 137 -30.88 -2.75 -13.22
N ARG A 138 -31.46 -2.62 -14.43
CA ARG A 138 -30.81 -2.99 -15.68
C ARG A 138 -29.59 -2.12 -15.99
N ALA A 139 -29.68 -0.81 -15.77
CA ALA A 139 -28.56 0.10 -15.93
C ALA A 139 -27.44 -0.18 -14.90
N ASN A 140 -27.79 -0.51 -13.66
CA ASN A 140 -26.78 -0.90 -12.65
C ASN A 140 -26.26 -2.33 -12.85
N ARG A 141 -27.05 -3.27 -13.34
CA ARG A 141 -26.55 -4.58 -13.81
C ARG A 141 -25.72 -4.44 -15.08
N ILE A 142 -26.07 -3.53 -15.95
CA ILE A 142 -25.28 -3.16 -17.14
C ILE A 142 -24.09 -2.26 -16.72
N SER A 143 -24.21 -1.45 -15.68
CA SER A 143 -23.14 -0.62 -15.13
C SER A 143 -22.16 -1.43 -14.28
N THR A 144 -22.58 -2.52 -13.62
CA THR A 144 -21.67 -3.54 -13.09
C THR A 144 -21.07 -4.42 -14.19
N THR A 145 -21.64 -4.46 -15.38
CA THR A 145 -21.09 -5.13 -16.56
C THR A 145 -20.54 -4.16 -17.62
N GLY A 146 -20.81 -2.86 -17.53
CA GLY A 146 -20.57 -1.97 -18.67
C GLY A 146 -19.82 -0.68 -18.42
N ASN A 147 -19.49 -0.30 -17.17
CA ASN A 147 -18.77 0.96 -16.95
C ASN A 147 -17.74 0.96 -15.84
N THR A 148 -17.52 -0.16 -15.25
CA THR A 148 -16.28 -0.46 -14.55
C THR A 148 -15.84 -1.81 -15.07
N GLN A 149 -15.29 -1.83 -16.24
CA GLN A 149 -14.35 -2.87 -16.60
C GLN A 149 -13.14 -2.64 -15.66
N LEU A 150 -13.36 -2.96 -14.37
CA LEU A 150 -12.31 -2.99 -13.37
C LEU A 150 -11.31 -4.08 -13.71
N TYR A 151 -11.74 -5.05 -14.51
CA TYR A 151 -10.96 -6.21 -14.89
C TYR A 151 -10.97 -6.39 -16.40
N ALA A 152 -9.83 -6.74 -16.95
CA ALA A 152 -9.74 -7.17 -18.34
C ALA A 152 -10.61 -8.42 -18.56
N ASN A 153 -11.31 -8.51 -19.70
CA ASN A 153 -12.13 -9.68 -20.04
C ASN A 153 -11.27 -10.94 -20.17
N HIS A 154 -10.04 -10.77 -20.66
CA HIS A 154 -9.05 -11.82 -20.84
C HIS A 154 -7.68 -11.24 -20.54
N SER A 155 -6.84 -12.00 -19.83
CA SER A 155 -5.44 -11.64 -19.67
C SER A 155 -4.70 -11.68 -21.01
N VAL A 156 -3.73 -10.82 -21.21
CA VAL A 156 -2.81 -10.88 -22.36
C VAL A 156 -2.11 -12.24 -22.45
N LEU A 157 -1.97 -12.93 -21.30
CA LEU A 157 -1.36 -14.27 -21.21
C LEU A 157 -2.30 -15.41 -21.62
N SER A 158 -3.58 -15.14 -21.90
CA SER A 158 -4.60 -16.18 -22.17
C SER A 158 -4.37 -16.94 -23.49
N SER A 159 -3.58 -16.38 -24.38
CA SER A 159 -3.25 -16.98 -25.67
C SER A 159 -1.81 -16.68 -26.10
N GLY A 160 -1.33 -17.41 -27.10
CA GLY A 160 0.03 -17.25 -27.61
C GLY A 160 1.09 -18.03 -26.83
N LYS A 161 2.33 -17.87 -27.24
CA LYS A 161 3.50 -18.47 -26.59
C LYS A 161 4.18 -17.40 -25.74
N TRP A 162 4.42 -17.72 -24.47
CA TRP A 162 5.02 -16.81 -23.50
C TRP A 162 6.23 -17.42 -22.83
N ALA A 163 7.20 -16.59 -22.50
CA ALA A 163 8.32 -16.95 -21.66
C ALA A 163 8.49 -15.91 -20.54
N LYS A 164 8.84 -16.36 -19.35
CA LYS A 164 9.10 -15.52 -18.17
C LYS A 164 10.58 -15.23 -18.07
N ILE A 165 10.95 -13.95 -17.98
CA ILE A 165 12.32 -13.50 -17.71
C ILE A 165 12.39 -12.82 -16.35
N ARG A 166 13.57 -12.75 -15.74
CA ARG A 166 13.79 -12.12 -14.44
C ARG A 166 14.93 -11.10 -14.51
N VAL A 167 14.79 -10.06 -13.70
CA VAL A 167 15.81 -9.02 -13.49
C VAL A 167 16.14 -8.91 -12.00
N PRO A 168 17.41 -8.88 -11.61
CA PRO A 168 17.82 -8.87 -10.20
C PRO A 168 17.77 -7.47 -9.56
N ALA A 169 17.85 -6.40 -10.35
CA ALA A 169 17.92 -5.02 -9.90
C ALA A 169 17.23 -4.06 -10.86
N ASN A 170 17.04 -2.80 -10.46
CA ASN A 170 16.62 -1.74 -11.36
C ASN A 170 17.75 -1.42 -12.35
N GLY A 171 17.42 -1.25 -13.62
CA GLY A 171 18.42 -0.89 -14.61
C GLY A 171 18.00 -1.09 -16.06
N ILE A 172 18.89 -0.75 -16.96
CA ILE A 172 18.73 -0.97 -18.39
C ILE A 172 19.23 -2.38 -18.73
N TYR A 173 18.37 -3.18 -19.30
CA TYR A 173 18.65 -4.56 -19.70
C TYR A 173 18.69 -4.70 -21.22
N ASN A 174 19.68 -5.45 -21.71
CA ASN A 174 19.76 -5.84 -23.11
C ASN A 174 19.05 -7.18 -23.32
N LEU A 175 17.94 -7.17 -24.03
CA LEU A 175 17.28 -8.40 -24.50
C LEU A 175 18.06 -8.94 -25.67
N THR A 176 18.79 -10.03 -25.49
CA THR A 176 19.68 -10.61 -26.48
C THR A 176 18.99 -11.69 -27.33
N THR A 177 19.53 -11.94 -28.51
CA THR A 177 19.09 -13.03 -29.38
C THR A 177 19.20 -14.40 -28.71
N ASP A 178 20.17 -14.61 -27.83
CA ASP A 178 20.31 -15.87 -27.09
C ASP A 178 19.19 -16.07 -26.03
N VAL A 179 18.76 -15.00 -25.39
CA VAL A 179 17.63 -15.05 -24.44
C VAL A 179 16.35 -15.43 -25.16
N ILE A 180 16.05 -14.77 -26.29
CA ILE A 180 14.82 -15.04 -27.03
C ILE A 180 14.84 -16.42 -27.68
N ARG A 181 15.98 -16.88 -28.17
CA ARG A 181 16.14 -18.19 -28.74
C ARG A 181 15.93 -19.32 -27.73
N ARG A 182 16.45 -19.15 -26.49
CA ARG A 182 16.17 -20.07 -25.37
C ARG A 182 14.69 -20.07 -24.98
N ALA A 183 13.99 -18.96 -25.14
CA ALA A 183 12.55 -18.87 -24.96
C ALA A 183 11.76 -19.47 -26.14
N GLY A 184 12.46 -19.85 -27.23
CA GLY A 184 11.89 -20.44 -28.44
C GLY A 184 11.24 -19.42 -29.35
N PHE A 185 11.78 -18.20 -29.40
CA PHE A 185 11.43 -17.13 -30.32
C PHE A 185 12.55 -16.95 -31.36
N SER A 186 12.22 -16.39 -32.51
CA SER A 186 13.12 -16.32 -33.65
C SER A 186 13.59 -14.90 -33.97
N ASP A 187 12.73 -13.91 -33.78
CA ASP A 187 12.94 -12.53 -34.23
C ASP A 187 12.93 -11.54 -33.10
N LEU A 188 14.12 -11.04 -32.70
CA LEU A 188 14.27 -10.07 -31.64
C LEU A 188 13.46 -8.78 -31.89
N SER A 189 13.28 -8.40 -33.16
CA SER A 189 12.54 -7.19 -33.53
C SER A 189 11.04 -7.29 -33.28
N LYS A 190 10.51 -8.52 -33.20
CA LYS A 190 9.09 -8.82 -32.97
C LYS A 190 8.73 -9.22 -31.55
N VAL A 191 9.73 -9.33 -30.67
CA VAL A 191 9.46 -9.71 -29.28
C VAL A 191 8.88 -8.51 -28.50
N ARG A 192 7.74 -8.69 -27.86
CA ARG A 192 7.10 -7.73 -26.96
C ARG A 192 7.38 -8.12 -25.51
N ILE A 193 7.50 -7.12 -24.63
CA ILE A 193 7.84 -7.29 -23.22
C ILE A 193 6.67 -6.78 -22.38
N TYR A 194 6.18 -7.58 -21.42
CA TYR A 194 5.04 -7.24 -20.56
C TYR A 194 5.39 -7.42 -19.09
N GLY A 195 4.88 -6.54 -18.24
CA GLY A 195 5.01 -6.69 -16.79
C GLY A 195 5.27 -5.39 -16.06
N TYR A 196 5.31 -5.50 -14.74
CA TYR A 196 5.51 -4.35 -13.84
C TYR A 196 6.84 -4.44 -13.08
N GLY A 197 7.59 -5.53 -13.25
CA GLY A 197 8.84 -5.78 -12.54
C GLY A 197 8.65 -6.35 -11.14
N GLY A 198 9.51 -5.92 -10.21
CA GLY A 198 9.62 -6.49 -8.88
C GLY A 198 9.21 -5.56 -7.73
N ASN A 199 8.71 -4.36 -8.00
CA ASN A 199 8.28 -3.46 -6.93
C ASN A 199 7.17 -4.08 -6.09
N LEU A 200 7.20 -3.81 -4.79
CA LEU A 200 6.13 -4.23 -3.89
C LEU A 200 4.83 -3.54 -4.28
N GLN A 201 3.77 -4.31 -4.32
CA GLN A 201 2.43 -3.78 -4.62
C GLN A 201 1.82 -3.12 -3.38
N ASP A 202 0.91 -2.17 -3.59
CA ASP A 202 0.19 -1.51 -2.52
C ASP A 202 -0.63 -2.52 -1.71
N GLU A 203 -0.57 -2.43 -0.40
CA GLU A 203 -1.39 -3.27 0.49
C GLU A 203 -2.87 -2.90 0.42
N ARG A 204 -3.16 -1.62 0.21
CA ARG A 204 -4.52 -1.11 0.03
C ARG A 204 -4.83 -0.99 -1.45
N ILE A 205 -5.57 -1.96 -1.94
CA ILE A 205 -5.98 -2.01 -3.34
C ILE A 205 -7.16 -1.06 -3.55
N SER A 206 -6.89 0.09 -4.18
CA SER A 206 -7.93 1.04 -4.60
C SER A 206 -8.49 0.67 -5.98
N SER A 207 -9.68 1.20 -6.33
CA SER A 207 -10.24 1.02 -7.67
C SER A 207 -9.35 1.58 -8.77
N ALA A 208 -8.60 2.65 -8.50
CA ALA A 208 -7.63 3.21 -9.44
C ALA A 208 -6.44 2.26 -9.64
N TYR A 209 -5.93 1.68 -8.54
CA TYR A 209 -4.87 0.69 -8.58
C TYR A 209 -5.29 -0.55 -9.39
N LEU A 210 -6.48 -1.11 -9.11
CA LEU A 210 -7.00 -2.26 -9.87
C LEU A 210 -7.10 -1.95 -11.37
N LYS A 211 -7.61 -0.77 -11.73
CA LYS A 211 -7.71 -0.37 -13.13
C LYS A 211 -6.33 -0.28 -13.81
N GLU A 212 -5.31 0.08 -13.07
CA GLU A 212 -3.95 0.21 -13.60
C GLU A 212 -3.24 -1.13 -13.72
N PHE A 213 -3.41 -2.03 -12.75
CA PHE A 213 -2.62 -3.26 -12.60
C PHE A 213 -3.42 -4.55 -12.83
N ASP A 214 -4.62 -4.46 -13.36
CA ASP A 214 -5.49 -5.62 -13.58
C ASP A 214 -4.89 -6.66 -14.53
N ASP A 215 -4.32 -6.19 -15.64
CA ASP A 215 -3.59 -7.06 -16.58
C ASP A 215 -2.22 -6.48 -16.90
N LEU A 216 -1.34 -7.30 -17.45
CA LEU A 216 0.02 -6.90 -17.77
C LEU A 216 0.06 -5.84 -18.88
N LYS A 217 0.83 -4.78 -18.64
CA LYS A 217 1.09 -3.75 -19.65
C LYS A 217 2.38 -4.02 -20.39
N GLU A 218 2.41 -3.62 -21.64
CA GLU A 218 3.61 -3.68 -22.44
C GLU A 218 4.63 -2.65 -21.97
N VAL A 219 5.88 -3.07 -21.86
CA VAL A 219 7.02 -2.24 -21.47
C VAL A 219 7.69 -1.73 -22.73
N PRO A 220 7.87 -0.40 -22.89
CA PRO A 220 8.55 0.15 -24.04
C PRO A 220 10.02 -0.26 -24.08
N SER A 221 10.54 -0.44 -25.30
CA SER A 221 11.93 -0.77 -25.54
C SER A 221 12.49 0.07 -26.69
N CYS A 222 13.81 0.13 -26.82
CA CYS A 222 14.47 0.83 -27.93
C CYS A 222 15.64 0.02 -28.47
N PHE A 223 16.03 0.31 -29.71
CA PHE A 223 17.26 -0.19 -30.29
C PHE A 223 18.33 0.89 -30.28
N VAL A 224 19.46 0.60 -29.63
CA VAL A 224 20.63 1.49 -29.59
C VAL A 224 21.88 0.68 -29.89
N GLY A 225 22.64 1.05 -30.92
CA GLY A 225 23.86 0.36 -31.28
C GLY A 225 23.68 -1.15 -31.58
N GLY A 226 22.55 -1.53 -32.18
CA GLY A 226 22.21 -2.94 -32.47
C GLY A 226 21.74 -3.74 -31.23
N LYS A 227 21.65 -3.15 -30.07
CA LYS A 227 21.15 -3.77 -28.83
C LYS A 227 19.70 -3.37 -28.60
N ARG A 228 18.86 -4.32 -28.16
CA ARG A 228 17.51 -4.05 -27.76
C ARG A 228 17.45 -3.84 -26.24
N LEU A 229 17.17 -2.61 -25.83
CA LEU A 229 17.22 -2.17 -24.44
C LEU A 229 15.81 -1.94 -23.90
N PHE A 230 15.58 -2.31 -22.65
CA PHE A 230 14.38 -1.95 -21.88
C PHE A 230 14.78 -1.64 -20.43
N TYR A 231 13.97 -0.83 -19.74
CA TYR A 231 14.16 -0.59 -18.32
C TYR A 231 13.46 -1.67 -17.50
N GLY A 232 14.26 -2.41 -16.72
CA GLY A 232 13.77 -3.44 -15.82
C GLY A 232 13.76 -2.94 -14.37
N ARG A 233 12.67 -3.22 -13.66
CA ARG A 233 12.52 -2.94 -12.22
C ARG A 233 12.78 -4.21 -11.44
N GLY A 234 13.77 -4.18 -10.56
CA GLY A 234 14.09 -5.25 -9.60
C GLY A 234 13.19 -5.22 -8.37
N PRO A 235 13.53 -6.00 -7.33
CA PRO A 235 12.71 -6.13 -6.12
C PRO A 235 12.86 -4.97 -5.15
N VAL A 236 13.78 -4.04 -5.37
CA VAL A 236 14.02 -2.88 -4.50
C VAL A 236 13.60 -1.61 -5.20
N SER A 237 12.79 -0.80 -4.53
CA SER A 237 12.44 0.55 -4.92
C SER A 237 12.90 1.56 -3.87
N TRP A 238 13.06 2.81 -4.26
CA TRP A 238 13.47 3.91 -3.40
C TRP A 238 12.36 4.94 -3.30
N ASP A 239 12.26 5.64 -2.17
CA ASP A 239 11.27 6.70 -2.02
C ASP A 239 11.46 7.79 -3.09
N SER A 240 10.35 8.38 -3.52
CA SER A 240 10.36 9.38 -4.60
C SER A 240 10.90 10.75 -4.17
N ASN A 241 10.97 11.03 -2.86
CA ASN A 241 11.28 12.36 -2.36
C ASN A 241 12.77 12.55 -2.09
N THR A 242 13.39 11.61 -1.41
CA THR A 242 14.79 11.69 -1.00
C THR A 242 15.64 10.58 -1.57
N ALA A 243 15.04 9.56 -2.15
CA ALA A 243 15.69 8.35 -2.66
C ALA A 243 16.64 7.68 -1.65
N THR A 244 16.40 7.88 -0.34
CA THR A 244 17.26 7.38 0.74
C THR A 244 16.63 6.24 1.51
N ILE A 245 15.32 6.01 1.37
CA ILE A 245 14.60 4.90 2.00
C ILE A 245 14.29 3.85 0.94
N ARG A 246 14.72 2.62 1.21
CA ARG A 246 14.44 1.50 0.34
C ARG A 246 13.16 0.79 0.77
N THR A 247 12.43 0.29 -0.20
CA THR A 247 11.35 -0.68 -0.01
C THR A 247 11.68 -1.92 -0.79
N ARG A 248 11.80 -3.05 -0.10
CA ARG A 248 12.08 -4.35 -0.72
C ARG A 248 10.82 -5.18 -0.88
N ASN A 249 10.72 -5.88 -1.98
CA ASN A 249 9.67 -6.87 -2.18
C ASN A 249 9.92 -8.09 -1.29
N HIS A 250 9.04 -8.31 -0.30
CA HIS A 250 9.13 -9.42 0.65
C HIS A 250 8.83 -10.80 0.05
N TYR A 251 8.27 -10.84 -1.16
CA TYR A 251 7.78 -12.07 -1.80
C TYR A 251 8.67 -12.54 -2.94
N SER A 252 9.61 -11.70 -3.39
CA SER A 252 10.47 -12.03 -4.53
C SER A 252 11.81 -11.33 -4.48
N ASN A 253 12.86 -12.07 -4.82
CA ASN A 253 14.23 -11.53 -4.99
C ASN A 253 14.50 -11.04 -6.42
N TYR A 254 13.48 -11.02 -7.29
CA TYR A 254 13.61 -10.63 -8.68
C TYR A 254 12.39 -9.85 -9.15
N GLY A 255 12.59 -8.94 -10.08
CA GLY A 255 11.53 -8.45 -10.94
C GLY A 255 11.27 -9.43 -12.08
N TYR A 256 10.01 -9.59 -12.47
CA TYR A 256 9.61 -10.52 -13.52
C TYR A 256 8.91 -9.80 -14.65
N TYR A 257 9.22 -10.26 -15.88
CA TYR A 257 8.57 -9.83 -17.10
C TYR A 257 8.23 -11.04 -17.94
N PHE A 258 7.25 -10.89 -18.82
CA PHE A 258 6.84 -11.89 -19.78
C PHE A 258 7.16 -11.38 -21.18
N ILE A 259 7.69 -12.26 -22.01
CA ILE A 259 8.01 -11.95 -23.40
C ILE A 259 7.24 -12.88 -24.33
N THR A 260 6.83 -12.32 -25.48
CA THR A 260 6.15 -13.05 -26.53
C THR A 260 6.59 -12.51 -27.90
N GLU A 261 6.63 -13.34 -28.93
CA GLU A 261 6.82 -12.91 -30.31
C GLU A 261 5.46 -12.64 -30.97
N SER A 262 5.31 -11.48 -31.61
CA SER A 262 4.05 -11.02 -32.18
C SER A 262 4.28 -10.50 -33.60
N THR A 263 3.24 -10.55 -34.44
CA THR A 263 3.23 -9.89 -35.76
C THR A 263 3.10 -8.37 -35.63
N GLU A 264 2.60 -7.86 -34.54
CA GLU A 264 2.50 -6.44 -34.26
C GLU A 264 3.84 -5.87 -33.78
N ALA A 265 4.10 -4.63 -34.12
CA ALA A 265 5.31 -3.94 -33.68
C ALA A 265 5.32 -3.77 -32.13
N PRO A 266 6.48 -4.01 -31.48
CA PRO A 266 6.64 -3.75 -30.07
C PRO A 266 6.48 -2.27 -29.72
N LEU A 267 6.03 -2.00 -28.49
CA LEU A 267 6.00 -0.64 -27.96
C LEU A 267 7.43 -0.08 -27.89
N THR A 268 7.63 1.09 -28.48
CA THR A 268 8.91 1.78 -28.47
C THR A 268 8.93 2.95 -27.52
N VAL A 269 10.13 3.29 -27.04
CA VAL A 269 10.36 4.52 -26.29
C VAL A 269 10.19 5.70 -27.23
N ASP A 270 9.31 6.64 -26.87
CA ASP A 270 9.16 7.89 -27.61
C ASP A 270 10.31 8.85 -27.26
N ALA A 271 11.27 8.99 -28.19
CA ALA A 271 12.41 9.87 -28.02
C ALA A 271 12.01 11.34 -27.80
N ASN A 272 10.89 11.80 -28.37
CA ASN A 272 10.43 13.18 -28.20
C ASN A 272 9.97 13.47 -26.76
N THR A 273 9.39 12.49 -26.10
CA THR A 273 9.00 12.60 -24.68
C THR A 273 10.23 12.78 -23.78
N PHE A 274 11.37 12.18 -24.12
CA PHE A 274 12.61 12.34 -23.37
C PHE A 274 13.25 13.72 -23.52
N LEU A 275 13.14 14.32 -24.69
CA LEU A 275 13.72 15.65 -24.94
C LEU A 275 13.00 16.78 -24.20
N THR A 276 11.76 16.57 -23.82
CA THR A 276 10.93 17.52 -23.07
C THR A 276 10.88 17.23 -21.57
N SER A 277 11.40 16.09 -21.13
CA SER A 277 11.34 15.67 -19.74
C SER A 277 12.29 16.49 -18.88
N VAL A 278 11.77 16.94 -17.75
CA VAL A 278 12.57 17.49 -16.65
C VAL A 278 13.58 16.44 -16.25
N TYR A 279 14.87 16.77 -16.34
CA TYR A 279 15.91 15.91 -15.77
C TYR A 279 15.62 15.76 -14.28
N PRO A 280 15.48 14.53 -13.76
CA PRO A 280 15.25 14.36 -12.34
C PRO A 280 16.40 15.02 -11.57
N THR A 281 16.04 15.78 -10.55
CA THR A 281 17.02 16.51 -9.71
C THR A 281 17.57 15.63 -8.59
N ALA A 282 16.98 14.47 -8.36
CA ALA A 282 17.44 13.52 -7.35
C ALA A 282 18.45 12.54 -7.94
N ASP A 283 19.51 12.31 -7.19
CA ASP A 283 20.53 11.34 -7.54
C ASP A 283 20.03 9.93 -7.26
N ASP A 284 19.96 9.11 -8.32
CA ASP A 284 19.53 7.72 -8.24
C ASP A 284 20.73 6.75 -8.05
N TYR A 285 21.87 7.27 -7.63
CA TYR A 285 23.05 6.45 -7.41
C TYR A 285 23.04 5.89 -5.99
N HIS A 286 22.91 4.58 -5.91
CA HIS A 286 22.87 3.88 -4.64
C HIS A 286 23.90 2.76 -4.62
N SER A 287 24.53 2.56 -3.47
CA SER A 287 25.15 1.30 -3.10
C SER A 287 24.31 0.69 -1.97
N LEU A 288 24.05 -0.60 -2.04
CA LEU A 288 23.20 -1.32 -1.07
C LEU A 288 23.86 -2.66 -0.71
N HIS A 289 23.94 -2.94 0.59
CA HIS A 289 24.16 -4.28 1.12
C HIS A 289 22.95 -4.68 1.94
N GLU A 290 22.34 -5.80 1.62
CA GLU A 290 21.15 -6.34 2.26
C GLU A 290 21.08 -7.86 2.05
N ILE A 291 20.97 -8.61 3.14
CA ILE A 291 20.84 -10.07 3.14
C ILE A 291 19.64 -10.46 3.98
N GLU A 292 18.66 -11.10 3.35
CA GLU A 292 17.35 -11.43 3.88
C GLU A 292 17.26 -12.93 4.22
N ASN A 293 17.88 -13.39 5.32
CA ASN A 293 17.99 -14.81 5.63
C ASN A 293 17.75 -15.18 7.11
N TYR A 294 17.32 -14.23 7.94
CA TYR A 294 16.97 -14.44 9.34
C TYR A 294 15.68 -13.71 9.71
N SER A 295 14.85 -14.32 10.52
CA SER A 295 13.65 -13.71 11.12
C SER A 295 13.62 -13.97 12.62
N TRP A 296 13.16 -12.99 13.42
CA TRP A 296 13.08 -13.14 14.88
C TRP A 296 12.02 -14.14 15.33
N PHE A 297 11.03 -14.41 14.50
CA PHE A 297 10.04 -15.45 14.74
C PHE A 297 9.58 -16.09 13.41
N PRO A 298 9.00 -17.30 13.44
CA PRO A 298 8.52 -17.95 12.22
C PRO A 298 7.38 -17.15 11.56
N GLY A 299 7.67 -16.43 10.50
CA GLY A 299 6.72 -15.61 9.75
C GLY A 299 7.11 -14.14 9.71
N GLY A 300 6.27 -13.33 9.08
CA GLY A 300 6.48 -11.91 8.93
C GLY A 300 7.08 -11.50 7.58
N ARG A 301 7.31 -10.20 7.45
CA ARG A 301 7.73 -9.57 6.19
C ARG A 301 9.14 -9.01 6.25
N ARG A 302 9.74 -8.99 7.44
CA ARG A 302 11.07 -8.41 7.66
C ARG A 302 12.05 -9.49 7.99
N PHE A 303 13.13 -9.47 7.25
CA PHE A 303 14.23 -10.37 7.40
C PHE A 303 15.51 -9.56 7.65
N PHE A 304 16.50 -10.23 8.23
CA PHE A 304 17.75 -9.64 8.66
C PHE A 304 18.91 -10.53 8.26
N GLU A 305 20.11 -10.03 8.33
CA GLU A 305 21.29 -10.83 8.11
C GLU A 305 21.43 -11.91 9.21
N ASN A 306 21.69 -13.14 8.81
CA ASN A 306 21.82 -14.27 9.74
C ASN A 306 23.00 -14.13 10.71
N THR A 307 24.06 -13.43 10.32
CA THR A 307 25.26 -13.26 11.15
C THR A 307 24.98 -12.26 12.27
N PRO A 308 24.95 -12.69 13.55
CA PRO A 308 24.74 -11.79 14.67
C PRO A 308 26.02 -11.01 14.99
N ILE A 309 25.88 -9.75 15.33
CA ILE A 309 26.95 -8.91 15.88
C ILE A 309 26.89 -9.02 17.39
N ALA A 310 27.69 -9.89 17.98
CA ALA A 310 27.68 -10.12 19.42
C ALA A 310 28.16 -8.88 20.20
N VAL A 311 27.82 -8.79 21.49
CA VAL A 311 28.24 -7.69 22.37
C VAL A 311 29.77 -7.61 22.41
N GLY A 312 30.30 -6.39 22.26
CA GLY A 312 31.73 -6.11 22.17
C GLY A 312 32.38 -6.49 20.83
N LYS A 313 31.60 -6.94 19.84
CA LYS A 313 32.08 -7.27 18.50
C LYS A 313 31.66 -6.22 17.49
N THR A 314 32.49 -6.08 16.45
CA THR A 314 32.28 -5.19 15.32
C THR A 314 32.16 -5.99 14.04
N GLN A 315 31.13 -5.68 13.24
CA GLN A 315 31.00 -6.15 11.86
C GLN A 315 31.28 -4.99 10.92
N THR A 316 32.05 -5.26 9.85
CA THR A 316 32.38 -4.25 8.84
C THR A 316 31.71 -4.58 7.52
N TYR A 317 31.06 -3.60 6.93
CA TYR A 317 30.44 -3.64 5.61
C TYR A 317 31.17 -2.66 4.70
N THR A 318 31.27 -2.99 3.42
CA THR A 318 31.92 -2.11 2.45
C THR A 318 30.95 -1.81 1.30
N LEU A 319 30.86 -0.53 0.94
CA LEU A 319 30.06 -0.07 -0.18
C LEU A 319 30.93 0.63 -1.22
N THR A 320 30.81 0.22 -2.48
CA THR A 320 31.58 0.82 -3.58
C THR A 320 30.88 2.08 -4.06
N ASN A 321 31.61 3.19 -4.11
CA ASN A 321 31.15 4.47 -4.62
C ASN A 321 31.24 4.50 -6.16
N THR A 322 30.26 3.89 -6.81
CA THR A 322 30.20 3.84 -8.28
C THR A 322 29.93 5.20 -8.90
N ALA A 323 29.35 6.13 -8.13
CA ALA A 323 29.05 7.48 -8.57
C ALA A 323 30.27 8.42 -8.57
N LYS A 324 31.37 8.04 -7.89
CA LYS A 324 32.53 8.91 -7.65
C LYS A 324 32.14 10.24 -6.98
N ALA A 325 31.13 10.21 -6.13
CA ALA A 325 30.63 11.36 -5.40
C ALA A 325 31.47 11.61 -4.15
N SER A 326 31.63 12.89 -3.77
CA SER A 326 32.32 13.26 -2.51
C SER A 326 31.37 13.26 -1.30
N ASN A 327 30.06 13.39 -1.54
CA ASN A 327 29.05 13.49 -0.49
C ASN A 327 27.91 12.51 -0.76
N GLY A 328 27.12 12.24 0.28
CA GLY A 328 25.96 11.36 0.19
C GLY A 328 25.22 11.22 1.50
N THR A 329 24.26 10.32 1.53
CA THR A 329 23.49 9.98 2.73
C THR A 329 23.57 8.48 2.99
N LEU A 330 24.08 8.11 4.17
CA LEU A 330 23.99 6.76 4.70
C LEU A 330 22.57 6.55 5.23
N ALA A 331 21.92 5.46 4.84
CA ALA A 331 20.77 4.91 5.53
C ALA A 331 21.13 3.52 6.06
N ILE A 332 20.80 3.26 7.32
CA ILE A 332 21.13 2.00 7.98
C ILE A 332 19.93 1.52 8.80
N GLY A 333 19.52 0.28 8.58
CA GLY A 333 18.53 -0.46 9.35
C GLY A 333 19.21 -1.55 10.16
N VAL A 334 18.88 -1.64 11.43
CA VAL A 334 19.41 -2.68 12.34
C VAL A 334 18.32 -3.18 13.25
N SER A 335 18.47 -4.42 13.70
CA SER A 335 17.55 -5.04 14.66
C SER A 335 18.30 -5.72 15.79
N ALA A 336 17.61 -5.92 16.90
CA ALA A 336 18.11 -6.72 18.03
C ALA A 336 16.97 -7.51 18.67
N GLY A 337 17.33 -8.62 19.28
CA GLY A 337 16.39 -9.49 19.99
C GLY A 337 15.86 -8.86 21.29
N LYS A 338 15.19 -9.68 22.07
CA LYS A 338 14.51 -9.27 23.31
C LYS A 338 15.45 -8.53 24.29
N GLY A 339 14.97 -7.40 24.79
CA GLY A 339 15.70 -6.55 25.76
C GLY A 339 16.07 -5.19 25.17
N ARG A 340 17.00 -4.49 25.84
CA ARG A 340 17.55 -3.24 25.37
C ARG A 340 18.95 -3.44 24.83
N THR A 341 19.18 -3.06 23.58
CA THR A 341 20.46 -3.18 22.89
C THR A 341 20.95 -1.82 22.42
N SER A 342 22.23 -1.53 22.62
CA SER A 342 22.89 -0.33 22.09
C SER A 342 23.99 -0.72 21.10
N ILE A 343 24.05 0.02 20.00
CA ILE A 343 25.07 -0.15 18.95
C ILE A 343 25.72 1.18 18.62
N GLN A 344 26.98 1.12 18.15
CA GLN A 344 27.72 2.27 17.59
C GLN A 344 27.87 2.09 16.09
N ILE A 345 27.73 3.19 15.35
CA ILE A 345 27.95 3.27 13.91
C ILE A 345 29.15 4.15 13.63
N GLU A 346 30.07 3.65 12.81
CA GLU A 346 31.27 4.34 12.34
C GLU A 346 31.35 4.23 10.80
N VAL A 347 31.74 5.31 10.13
CA VAL A 347 31.94 5.33 8.67
C VAL A 347 33.35 5.89 8.42
N ASN A 348 34.17 5.14 7.68
CA ASN A 348 35.54 5.51 7.32
C ASN A 348 36.40 5.94 8.51
N GLY A 349 36.20 5.31 9.68
CA GLY A 349 36.93 5.63 10.92
C GLY A 349 36.28 6.73 11.77
N GLU A 350 35.24 7.38 11.29
CA GLU A 350 34.53 8.44 12.03
C GLU A 350 33.25 7.87 12.69
N LYS A 351 33.09 8.07 14.00
CA LYS A 351 31.88 7.74 14.73
C LYS A 351 30.73 8.65 14.30
N LYS A 352 29.65 8.07 13.75
CA LYS A 352 28.45 8.80 13.33
C LYS A 352 27.40 8.87 14.43
N GLY A 353 27.34 7.87 15.31
CA GLY A 353 26.38 7.89 16.42
C GLY A 353 26.24 6.57 17.15
N GLU A 354 25.39 6.62 18.18
CA GLU A 354 24.92 5.44 18.90
C GLU A 354 23.41 5.34 18.78
N LEU A 355 22.92 4.12 18.61
CA LEU A 355 21.51 3.80 18.53
C LEU A 355 21.15 2.84 19.64
N SER A 356 20.00 3.08 20.27
CA SER A 356 19.43 2.16 21.26
C SER A 356 18.08 1.71 20.80
N MET A 357 17.80 0.42 20.91
CA MET A 357 16.53 -0.20 20.60
C MET A 357 16.10 -1.07 21.77
N SER A 358 14.78 -1.14 21.99
CA SER A 358 14.16 -1.95 23.05
C SER A 358 12.96 -2.66 22.50
N THR A 359 12.82 -3.94 22.82
CA THR A 359 11.61 -4.71 22.52
C THR A 359 10.53 -4.44 23.54
N GLY A 360 9.26 -4.47 23.12
CA GLY A 360 8.13 -4.60 24.01
C GLY A 360 8.08 -5.97 24.69
N GLU A 361 7.18 -6.15 25.63
CA GLU A 361 7.05 -7.38 26.43
C GLU A 361 6.77 -8.62 25.57
N PHE A 362 5.97 -8.45 24.51
CA PHE A 362 5.54 -9.53 23.61
C PHE A 362 6.32 -9.57 22.28
N ASP A 363 7.24 -8.64 22.08
CA ASP A 363 8.03 -8.59 20.85
C ASP A 363 9.24 -9.51 20.93
N TYR A 364 9.60 -10.14 19.83
CA TYR A 364 10.79 -10.97 19.71
C TYR A 364 12.02 -10.18 19.26
N GLY A 365 11.82 -9.05 18.59
CA GLY A 365 12.87 -8.18 18.12
C GLY A 365 12.39 -6.73 17.95
N ALA A 366 13.31 -5.80 18.10
CA ALA A 366 13.10 -4.38 17.81
C ALA A 366 13.96 -3.97 16.63
N GLU A 367 13.51 -2.95 15.90
CA GLU A 367 14.19 -2.39 14.74
C GLU A 367 14.40 -0.91 14.92
N ILE A 368 15.45 -0.40 14.30
CA ILE A 368 15.69 1.02 14.19
C ILE A 368 16.34 1.34 12.85
N GLU A 369 15.88 2.41 12.22
CA GLU A 369 16.47 2.96 11.01
C GLU A 369 17.01 4.35 11.28
N ARG A 370 18.17 4.69 10.75
CA ARG A 370 18.78 6.02 10.85
C ARG A 370 19.47 6.43 9.57
N LYS A 371 19.48 7.74 9.36
CA LYS A 371 20.19 8.38 8.26
C LYS A 371 21.28 9.30 8.80
N TYR A 372 22.40 9.35 8.08
CA TYR A 372 23.51 10.20 8.41
C TYR A 372 24.04 10.87 7.14
N PRO A 373 24.18 12.21 7.11
CA PRO A 373 24.87 12.87 6.02
C PRO A 373 26.36 12.46 6.04
N LEU A 374 26.90 12.21 4.86
CA LEU A 374 28.29 11.84 4.64
C LEU A 374 28.98 12.87 3.77
N VAL A 375 30.21 13.21 4.16
CA VAL A 375 31.14 14.04 3.40
C VAL A 375 32.47 13.33 3.29
N GLY A 376 33.24 13.63 2.23
CA GLY A 376 34.55 13.01 2.04
C GLY A 376 34.47 11.51 1.76
N LEU A 377 33.51 11.07 0.93
CA LEU A 377 33.36 9.68 0.54
C LEU A 377 34.59 9.19 -0.25
N HIS A 378 34.92 7.92 -0.05
CA HIS A 378 36.00 7.21 -0.71
C HIS A 378 35.50 6.40 -1.92
N ASP A 379 36.41 5.79 -2.68
CA ASP A 379 36.08 4.83 -3.74
C ASP A 379 35.36 3.57 -3.17
N VAL A 380 35.73 3.23 -1.94
CA VAL A 380 35.09 2.19 -1.15
C VAL A 380 34.92 2.70 0.26
N ASP A 381 33.70 2.85 0.70
CA ASP A 381 33.35 3.30 2.03
C ASP A 381 33.20 2.12 2.99
N SER A 382 33.78 2.25 4.19
CA SER A 382 33.72 1.22 5.24
C SER A 382 32.75 1.64 6.33
N ILE A 383 31.72 0.82 6.55
CA ILE A 383 30.70 1.03 7.57
C ILE A 383 30.90 -0.03 8.65
N LYS A 384 31.15 0.39 9.89
CA LYS A 384 31.30 -0.51 11.03
C LYS A 384 30.12 -0.37 11.99
N ILE A 385 29.62 -1.50 12.42
CA ILE A 385 28.57 -1.63 13.43
C ILE A 385 29.15 -2.41 14.60
N THR A 386 29.16 -1.78 15.78
CA THR A 386 29.64 -2.41 17.02
C THR A 386 28.47 -2.53 17.98
N THR A 387 28.20 -3.73 18.49
CA THR A 387 27.22 -3.90 19.58
C THR A 387 27.89 -3.57 20.91
N LEU A 388 27.42 -2.52 21.59
CA LEU A 388 27.99 -2.02 22.82
C LEU A 388 27.45 -2.76 24.06
N SER A 389 26.14 -3.04 24.08
CA SER A 389 25.47 -3.68 25.21
C SER A 389 24.18 -4.36 24.79
N GLY A 390 23.63 -5.21 25.64
CA GLY A 390 22.36 -5.90 25.45
C GLY A 390 22.49 -7.24 24.73
N GLY A 391 21.60 -7.52 23.81
CA GLY A 391 21.65 -8.71 22.95
C GLY A 391 22.45 -8.49 21.67
N PRO A 392 22.71 -9.54 20.89
CA PRO A 392 23.36 -9.38 19.59
C PRO A 392 22.46 -8.60 18.64
N ALA A 393 23.08 -7.67 17.90
CA ALA A 393 22.42 -6.95 16.83
C ALA A 393 22.49 -7.71 15.49
N ARG A 394 21.64 -7.37 14.56
CA ARG A 394 21.62 -7.89 13.18
C ARG A 394 21.41 -6.74 12.20
N LEU A 395 22.11 -6.80 11.07
CA LEU A 395 21.86 -5.85 10.00
C LEU A 395 20.53 -6.19 9.31
N ASP A 396 19.73 -5.18 9.04
CA ASP A 396 18.66 -5.19 8.05
C ASP A 396 19.27 -4.83 6.69
N TYR A 397 19.71 -3.58 6.57
CA TYR A 397 20.42 -3.11 5.39
C TYR A 397 21.35 -1.96 5.72
N VAL A 398 22.27 -1.72 4.81
CA VAL A 398 23.07 -0.50 4.76
C VAL A 398 23.15 -0.01 3.32
N SER A 399 22.86 1.28 3.11
CA SER A 399 22.92 1.90 1.80
C SER A 399 23.54 3.29 1.86
N ILE A 400 24.19 3.71 0.78
CA ILE A 400 24.59 5.09 0.55
C ILE A 400 23.90 5.59 -0.71
N THR A 401 23.15 6.69 -0.57
CA THR A 401 22.66 7.49 -1.70
C THR A 401 23.69 8.60 -1.95
N TYR A 402 24.24 8.66 -3.15
CA TYR A 402 25.33 9.53 -3.54
C TYR A 402 24.84 10.85 -4.13
N ASP A 403 25.36 11.97 -3.64
CA ASP A 403 25.08 13.31 -4.17
C ASP A 403 25.93 13.54 -5.43
N LYS A 404 25.46 13.10 -6.57
CA LYS A 404 26.14 13.31 -7.84
C LYS A 404 25.30 14.19 -8.74
N PRO A 405 25.83 15.35 -9.17
CA PRO A 405 25.17 16.15 -10.19
C PRO A 405 25.05 15.33 -11.48
N ARG A 406 23.87 15.29 -12.06
CA ARG A 406 23.66 14.65 -13.36
C ARG A 406 24.32 15.51 -14.43
N SER A 407 25.53 15.15 -14.81
CA SER A 407 26.16 15.60 -16.04
C SER A 407 26.06 14.46 -17.05
N ALA A 408 25.62 14.77 -18.27
CA ALA A 408 25.81 13.83 -19.36
C ALA A 408 27.31 13.53 -19.44
N PRO A 409 27.72 12.26 -19.56
CA PRO A 409 29.12 11.98 -19.87
C PRO A 409 29.43 12.60 -21.24
N ASN A 410 30.49 13.43 -21.29
CA ASN A 410 31.05 13.94 -22.55
C ASN A 410 31.51 12.78 -23.42
#